data_0d2afce285293010c32664aa0e4d0985
#
_entry.id   0d2afce285293010c32664aa0e4d0985
#
_cell.length_a   1.000
_cell.length_b   1.000
_cell.length_c   1.000
_cell.angle_alpha   90.00
_cell.angle_beta   90.00
_cell.angle_gamma   90.00
#
_symmetry.space_group_name_H-M   'P 1'
#
loop_
_entity.id
_entity.type
_entity.pdbx_description
1 polymer ?
#
loop_
_entity_poly.entity_id
_entity_poly.type
_entity_poly.pdbx_seq_one_letter_code
_entity_poly.pdbx_strand_id
1 'polypeptide(L)' 'MQPEKLVRMANQIAAFFKAQGQASAPAEIADHLIKFWDPRMRKDILAHVDAGGAGLDPLARQAMELLPRKD' A
#
# COMPACT_ATOMS: atom_id res chain seq x y z
N MET A 1 13.33 4.64 -3.19
CA MET A 1 12.46 5.82 -3.07
C MET A 1 12.27 6.18 -1.61
N GLN A 2 11.99 7.43 -1.35
CA GLN A 2 11.78 7.89 0.03
C GLN A 2 10.43 7.41 0.55
N PRO A 3 10.36 7.01 1.83
CA PRO A 3 9.11 6.50 2.40
C PRO A 3 7.95 7.48 2.28
N GLU A 4 8.19 8.76 2.47
CA GLU A 4 7.11 9.76 2.40
C GLU A 4 6.46 9.79 1.03
N LYS A 5 7.24 9.63 -0.03
CA LYS A 5 6.71 9.62 -1.38
C LYS A 5 5.87 8.37 -1.63
N LEU A 6 6.36 7.23 -1.15
CA LEU A 6 5.62 5.97 -1.29
C LEU A 6 4.31 6.01 -0.49
N VAL A 7 4.35 6.60 0.71
CA VAL A 7 3.14 6.76 1.52
C VAL A 7 2.11 7.61 0.78
N ARG A 8 2.55 8.72 0.19
CA ARG A 8 1.63 9.58 -0.55
C ARG A 8 1.01 8.84 -1.72
N MET A 9 1.82 8.09 -2.47
CA MET A 9 1.32 7.32 -3.60
C MET A 9 0.32 6.26 -3.15
N ALA A 10 0.64 5.55 -2.07
CA ALA A 10 -0.24 4.51 -1.54
C ALA A 10 -1.57 5.09 -1.07
N ASN A 11 -1.51 6.25 -0.40
CA ASN A 11 -2.73 6.91 0.08
C ASN A 11 -3.61 7.37 -1.07
N GLN A 12 -3.01 7.84 -2.17
CA GLN A 12 -3.79 8.24 -3.35
C GLN A 12 -4.50 7.05 -3.97
N ILE A 13 -3.81 5.92 -4.06
CA ILE A 13 -4.41 4.69 -4.57
C ILE A 13 -5.54 4.23 -3.66
N ALA A 14 -5.32 4.28 -2.35
CA ALA A 14 -6.34 3.90 -1.38
C ALA A 14 -7.57 4.79 -1.49
N ALA A 15 -7.36 6.10 -1.67
CA ALA A 15 -8.48 7.03 -1.81
C ALA A 15 -9.33 6.72 -3.03
N PHE A 16 -8.69 6.33 -4.13
CA PHE A 16 -9.41 5.95 -5.34
C PHE A 16 -10.32 4.75 -5.09
N PHE A 17 -9.77 3.69 -4.51
CA PHE A 17 -10.56 2.48 -4.25
C PHE A 17 -11.59 2.69 -3.16
N LYS A 18 -11.29 3.53 -2.18
CA LYS A 18 -12.25 3.86 -1.13
C LYS A 18 -13.48 4.54 -1.70
N ALA A 19 -13.29 5.42 -2.67
CA ALA A 19 -14.38 6.13 -3.30
C ALA A 19 -15.33 5.18 -4.05
N GLN A 20 -14.86 4.00 -4.43
CA GLN A 20 -15.69 3.02 -5.09
C GLN A 20 -16.54 2.20 -4.10
N GLY A 21 -16.22 2.28 -2.81
CA GLY A 21 -17.04 1.68 -1.77
C GLY A 21 -17.10 0.17 -1.75
N GLN A 22 -16.10 -0.50 -2.32
CA GLN A 22 -16.11 -1.96 -2.39
C GLN A 22 -15.49 -2.58 -1.13
N ALA A 23 -16.12 -3.65 -0.65
CA ALA A 23 -15.61 -4.36 0.51
C ALA A 23 -14.26 -5.00 0.26
N SER A 24 -13.95 -5.30 -1.00
CA SER A 24 -12.69 -5.92 -1.39
C SER A 24 -11.58 -4.89 -1.66
N ALA A 25 -11.79 -3.63 -1.27
CA ALA A 25 -10.82 -2.57 -1.55
C ALA A 25 -9.40 -2.90 -1.10
N PRO A 26 -9.16 -3.44 0.11
CA PRO A 26 -7.78 -3.76 0.49
C PRO A 26 -7.12 -4.75 -0.46
N ALA A 27 -7.84 -5.79 -0.86
CA ALA A 27 -7.30 -6.79 -1.79
C ALA A 27 -7.03 -6.20 -3.16
N GLU A 28 -7.91 -5.31 -3.63
CA GLU A 28 -7.73 -4.68 -4.93
C GLU A 28 -6.56 -3.72 -4.92
N ILE A 29 -6.36 -2.98 -3.84
CA ILE A 29 -5.20 -2.10 -3.69
C ILE A 29 -3.92 -2.92 -3.71
N ALA A 30 -3.89 -4.01 -2.95
CA ALA A 30 -2.72 -4.88 -2.91
C ALA A 30 -2.41 -5.43 -4.31
N ASP A 31 -3.44 -5.88 -5.03
CA ASP A 31 -3.28 -6.38 -6.38
C ASP A 31 -2.70 -5.31 -7.32
N HIS A 32 -3.19 -4.07 -7.18
CA HIS A 32 -2.68 -2.94 -7.96
C HIS A 32 -1.19 -2.73 -7.70
N LEU A 33 -0.78 -2.77 -6.44
CA LEU A 33 0.62 -2.57 -6.09
C LEU A 33 1.49 -3.71 -6.62
N ILE A 34 0.99 -4.93 -6.56
CA ILE A 34 1.74 -6.08 -7.08
C ILE A 34 1.96 -5.94 -8.59
N LYS A 35 0.97 -5.42 -9.30
CA LYS A 35 1.04 -5.30 -10.75
C LYS A 35 1.87 -4.11 -11.21
N PHE A 36 1.82 -3.00 -10.49
CA PHE A 36 2.37 -1.73 -10.98
C PHE A 36 3.59 -1.24 -10.22
N TRP A 37 3.75 -1.60 -8.95
CA TRP A 37 4.94 -1.23 -8.19
C TRP A 37 5.99 -2.31 -8.37
N ASP A 38 7.26 -1.87 -8.53
CA ASP A 38 8.32 -2.87 -8.62
C ASP A 38 8.61 -3.46 -7.23
N PRO A 39 9.34 -4.58 -7.18
CA PRO A 39 9.61 -5.25 -5.90
C PRO A 39 10.31 -4.37 -4.88
N ARG A 40 11.17 -3.46 -5.34
CA ARG A 40 11.88 -2.56 -4.41
C ARG A 40 10.93 -1.59 -3.74
N MET A 41 10.00 -1.04 -4.50
CA MET A 41 9.00 -0.13 -3.95
C MET A 41 8.15 -0.83 -2.90
N ARG A 42 7.72 -2.05 -3.20
CA ARG A 42 6.91 -2.83 -2.25
C ARG A 42 7.71 -3.16 -0.99
N LYS A 43 8.97 -3.52 -1.15
CA LYS A 43 9.83 -3.81 -0.01
C LYS A 43 10.01 -2.58 0.87
N ASP A 44 10.20 -1.43 0.25
CA ASP A 44 10.42 -0.19 1.00
C ASP A 44 9.17 0.21 1.78
N ILE A 45 7.98 0.09 1.19
CA ILE A 45 6.76 0.44 1.90
C ILE A 45 6.47 -0.55 3.03
N LEU A 46 6.78 -1.82 2.84
CA LEU A 46 6.61 -2.81 3.89
C LEU A 46 7.54 -2.55 5.06
N ALA A 47 8.78 -2.13 4.79
CA ALA A 47 9.71 -1.76 5.85
C ALA A 47 9.17 -0.55 6.62
N HIS A 48 8.54 0.38 5.94
CA HIS A 48 7.92 1.53 6.59
C HIS A 48 6.76 1.10 7.49
N VAL A 49 5.95 0.15 7.03
CA VAL A 49 4.85 -0.39 7.83
C VAL A 49 5.40 -1.06 9.08
N ASP A 50 6.47 -1.83 8.95
CA ASP A 50 7.10 -2.50 10.09
C ASP A 50 7.64 -1.49 11.10
N ALA A 51 8.02 -0.31 10.65
CA ALA A 51 8.52 0.75 11.53
C ALA A 51 7.40 1.62 12.10
N GLY A 52 6.14 1.23 11.91
CA GLY A 52 4.99 1.93 12.46
C GLY A 52 3.99 2.45 11.43
N GLY A 53 4.38 2.53 10.15
CA GLY A 53 3.48 2.94 9.09
C GLY A 53 2.99 4.38 9.19
N ALA A 54 3.81 5.28 9.71
CA ALA A 54 3.40 6.66 9.92
C ALA A 54 2.87 7.29 8.63
N GLY A 55 1.72 7.96 8.74
CA GLY A 55 1.13 8.68 7.61
C GLY A 55 0.27 7.83 6.68
N LEU A 56 0.31 6.51 6.79
CA LEU A 56 -0.51 5.65 5.95
C LEU A 56 -1.99 5.70 6.36
N ASP A 57 -2.85 5.87 5.38
CA ASP A 57 -4.28 5.73 5.55
C ASP A 57 -4.59 4.32 6.04
N PRO A 58 -5.58 4.14 6.95
CA PRO A 58 -5.92 2.80 7.45
C PRO A 58 -6.22 1.79 6.35
N LEU A 59 -6.89 2.21 5.29
CA LEU A 59 -7.18 1.31 4.16
C LEU A 59 -5.89 0.92 3.44
N ALA A 60 -4.98 1.87 3.23
CA ALA A 60 -3.69 1.57 2.62
C ALA A 60 -2.90 0.59 3.49
N ARG A 61 -2.93 0.78 4.80
CA ARG A 61 -2.24 -0.12 5.73
C ARG A 61 -2.79 -1.53 5.63
N GLN A 62 -4.11 -1.68 5.56
CA GLN A 62 -4.73 -3.00 5.40
C GLN A 62 -4.25 -3.67 4.12
N ALA A 63 -4.14 -2.91 3.04
CA ALA A 63 -3.65 -3.45 1.79
C ALA A 63 -2.20 -3.91 1.90
N MET A 64 -1.37 -3.16 2.62
CA MET A 64 0.03 -3.55 2.80
C MET A 64 0.17 -4.89 3.51
N GLU A 65 -0.76 -5.20 4.42
CA GLU A 65 -0.73 -6.48 5.13
C GLU A 65 -1.01 -7.66 4.21
N LEU A 66 -1.63 -7.41 3.07
CA LEU A 66 -1.92 -8.43 2.08
C LEU A 66 -0.80 -8.63 1.07
N LEU A 67 0.19 -7.76 1.06
CA LEU A 67 1.31 -7.89 0.13
C LEU A 67 2.21 -9.05 0.54
N PRO A 68 2.70 -9.83 -0.44
CA PRO A 68 3.67 -10.88 -0.12
C PRO A 68 4.96 -10.26 0.40
N ARG A 69 5.47 -10.82 1.49
CA ARG A 69 6.74 -10.38 2.07
C ARG A 69 7.91 -11.23 1.62
N LYS A 70 7.62 -12.16 0.78
CA LYS A 70 8.64 -13.08 0.31
C LYS A 70 9.47 -12.42 -0.77
N ASP A 71 10.75 -12.57 -0.66
CA ASP A 71 11.69 -12.01 -1.63
C ASP A 71 11.60 -12.70 -2.97
#